data_9e4c6e628e7c262241c8fa7193948905
#
_entry.id   9e4c6e628e7c262241c8fa7193948905
#
_cell.length_a   1.000
_cell.length_b   1.000
_cell.length_c   1.000
_cell.angle_alpha   90.00
_cell.angle_beta   90.00
_cell.angle_gamma   90.00
#
_symmetry.space_group_name_H-M   'P 1'
#
loop_
_entity.id
_entity.type
_entity.pdbx_description
1 polymer ?
#
loop_
_entity_poly.entity_id
_entity_poly.type
_entity_poly.pdbx_seq_one_letter_code
_entity_poly.pdbx_strand_id
1 'polypeptide(L)'
;MYYSSGNYEAFARPLKPKDVDRKSAYLVGTGLAALTAACYLVRDGQMKGGHVHVFEVMWDLLRSIPSIETDGVSVLDEYYWLNKKDPNYSLCRVTEKQGQDAHTDGRFGLSDKGCMEIMKLFFTPDEQLYEKRITDVFDDEVFSSNFWLYWRTMFAFENWHSALEMKLYLKRYIHHVGGLPDLRALRFTKYNQYESMILPMIRYLEGYGVRFHYNTKVTNVEFEIAEGRKQAKTICLFVDEHEERVDLTENDLVFITNGGCVESASIGAQDQPADFDPALRPGSGWDLWKKIAAQDE
;
A
#
# COMPACT_ATOMS: atom_id res chain seq x y z
N MET A 1 -9.24 -8.31 12.75
CA MET A 1 -8.85 -7.00 12.20
C MET A 1 -9.97 -6.03 12.54
N TYR A 2 -9.72 -5.07 13.39
CA TYR A 2 -10.73 -4.06 13.71
C TYR A 2 -10.76 -3.06 12.56
N TYR A 3 -11.85 -3.00 11.84
CA TYR A 3 -12.10 -1.90 10.94
C TYR A 3 -12.41 -0.68 11.80
N SER A 4 -11.51 0.29 11.82
CA SER A 4 -11.84 1.60 12.35
C SER A 4 -13.01 2.13 11.52
N SER A 5 -14.13 2.38 12.16
CA SER A 5 -15.31 3.01 11.54
C SER A 5 -15.06 4.50 11.18
N GLY A 6 -13.82 4.93 11.11
CA GLY A 6 -13.45 6.34 10.95
C GLY A 6 -13.70 7.17 12.20
N ASN A 7 -13.80 6.55 13.35
CA ASN A 7 -14.07 7.21 14.62
C ASN A 7 -12.96 7.00 15.65
N TYR A 8 -11.71 6.89 15.17
CA TYR A 8 -10.52 6.71 16.00
C TYR A 8 -10.41 7.76 17.09
N GLU A 9 -10.66 9.02 16.78
CA GLU A 9 -10.58 10.14 17.72
C GLU A 9 -11.61 10.05 18.86
N ALA A 10 -12.73 9.36 18.66
CA ALA A 10 -13.72 9.14 19.71
C ALA A 10 -13.20 8.15 20.77
N PHE A 11 -12.29 7.27 20.42
CA PHE A 11 -11.78 6.20 21.28
C PHE A 11 -10.32 6.42 21.71
N ALA A 12 -9.52 7.10 20.91
CA ALA A 12 -8.11 7.36 21.19
C ALA A 12 -7.91 8.86 21.44
N ARG A 13 -7.44 9.18 22.63
CA ARG A 13 -6.90 10.51 22.96
C ARG A 13 -5.42 10.33 23.27
N PRO A 14 -4.56 10.29 22.25
CA PRO A 14 -3.15 10.04 22.46
C PRO A 14 -2.55 11.15 23.30
N LEU A 15 -1.86 10.75 24.36
CA LEU A 15 -1.07 11.67 25.17
C LEU A 15 0.30 11.82 24.52
N LYS A 16 0.87 13.02 24.62
CA LYS A 16 2.23 13.28 24.13
C LYS A 16 3.21 12.29 24.78
N PRO A 17 3.94 11.46 23.99
CA PRO A 17 4.90 10.53 24.55
C PRO A 17 6.04 11.26 25.26
N LYS A 18 6.57 10.65 26.32
CA LYS A 18 7.76 11.17 26.99
C LYS A 18 8.93 11.24 26.01
N ASP A 19 9.72 12.28 26.13
CA ASP A 19 10.94 12.49 25.34
C ASP A 19 10.75 12.60 23.81
N VAL A 20 9.50 12.74 23.32
CA VAL A 20 9.25 12.88 21.89
C VAL A 20 9.94 14.10 21.27
N ASP A 21 10.13 15.16 22.04
CA ASP A 21 10.85 16.37 21.60
C ASP A 21 12.34 16.16 21.36
N ARG A 22 12.90 15.04 21.83
CA ARG A 22 14.30 14.65 21.62
C ARG A 22 14.47 13.65 20.46
N LYS A 23 13.37 13.20 19.88
CA LYS A 23 13.37 12.19 18.84
C LYS A 23 13.22 12.84 17.47
N SER A 24 13.89 12.25 16.50
CA SER A 24 13.67 12.50 15.08
C SER A 24 13.17 11.23 14.40
N ALA A 25 12.39 11.36 13.35
CA ALA A 25 11.86 10.25 12.60
C ALA A 25 12.22 10.38 11.13
N TYR A 26 12.85 9.34 10.59
CA TYR A 26 13.29 9.24 9.21
C TYR A 26 12.45 8.16 8.51
N LEU A 27 11.74 8.54 7.50
CA LEU A 27 10.84 7.65 6.78
C LEU A 27 11.34 7.50 5.34
N VAL A 28 11.64 6.28 4.98
CA VAL A 28 12.21 5.91 3.68
C VAL A 28 11.11 5.36 2.78
N GLY A 29 10.82 6.06 1.69
CA GLY A 29 9.75 5.79 0.74
C GLY A 29 8.91 7.05 0.47
N THR A 30 8.10 7.13 -0.58
CA THR A 30 7.24 8.26 -0.95
C THR A 30 5.78 7.89 -1.17
N GLY A 31 5.39 6.69 -0.78
CA GLY A 31 4.04 6.18 -0.90
C GLY A 31 3.12 6.64 0.22
N LEU A 32 1.84 6.26 0.09
CA LEU A 32 0.83 6.54 1.08
C LEU A 32 1.20 6.03 2.50
N ALA A 33 1.92 4.85 2.72
CA ALA A 33 2.25 4.29 4.03
C ALA A 33 3.11 5.22 4.88
N ALA A 34 4.07 5.84 4.29
CA ALA A 34 4.98 6.70 4.98
C ALA A 34 4.40 8.10 5.25
N LEU A 35 3.57 8.69 4.35
CA LEU A 35 2.85 9.95 4.61
C LEU A 35 1.91 9.83 5.82
N THR A 36 1.25 8.69 6.03
CA THR A 36 0.41 8.44 7.22
C THR A 36 1.22 8.37 8.49
N ALA A 37 2.29 7.59 8.47
CA ALA A 37 3.13 7.46 9.66
C ALA A 37 3.55 8.84 10.15
N ALA A 38 3.88 9.74 9.26
CA ALA A 38 4.27 11.09 9.62
C ALA A 38 3.12 11.98 10.10
N CYS A 39 1.97 11.90 9.43
CA CYS A 39 0.83 12.64 9.92
C CYS A 39 0.45 12.18 11.34
N TYR A 40 0.49 10.87 11.63
CA TYR A 40 0.30 10.38 12.99
C TYR A 40 1.42 10.83 13.94
N LEU A 41 2.67 10.89 13.50
CA LEU A 41 3.76 11.41 14.34
C LEU A 41 3.55 12.87 14.71
N VAL A 42 3.11 13.72 13.79
CA VAL A 42 2.87 15.15 14.10
C VAL A 42 1.54 15.37 14.80
N ARG A 43 0.44 14.73 14.37
CA ARG A 43 -0.91 14.93 14.92
C ARG A 43 -1.06 14.28 16.30
N ASP A 44 -0.79 12.99 16.39
CA ASP A 44 -1.06 12.16 17.56
C ASP A 44 0.17 12.01 18.44
N GLY A 45 1.34 11.79 17.86
CA GLY A 45 2.60 11.74 18.56
C GLY A 45 3.08 13.10 19.05
N GLN A 46 2.49 14.19 18.55
CA GLN A 46 2.86 15.57 18.88
C GLN A 46 4.37 15.84 18.72
N MET A 47 4.98 15.13 17.79
CA MET A 47 6.38 15.33 17.42
C MET A 47 6.49 16.65 16.64
N LYS A 48 7.57 17.40 16.89
CA LYS A 48 7.83 18.63 16.13
C LYS A 48 8.01 18.28 14.65
N GLY A 49 7.31 18.97 13.76
CA GLY A 49 7.35 18.68 12.34
C GLY A 49 8.76 18.72 11.73
N GLY A 50 9.60 19.66 12.16
CA GLY A 50 11.02 19.70 11.75
C GLY A 50 11.86 18.47 12.16
N HIS A 51 11.32 17.57 12.97
CA HIS A 51 11.93 16.30 13.37
C HIS A 51 11.28 15.10 12.65
N VAL A 52 10.35 15.31 11.72
CA VAL A 52 9.64 14.25 11.02
C VAL A 52 9.93 14.30 9.53
N HIS A 53 10.30 13.16 8.98
CA HIS A 53 10.58 12.93 7.58
C HIS A 53 9.70 11.74 7.11
N VAL A 54 8.87 11.84 6.12
CA VAL A 54 7.49 11.37 6.05
C VAL A 54 7.04 10.36 5.02
N PHE A 55 5.89 9.64 5.31
CA PHE A 55 5.17 8.83 4.28
C PHE A 55 3.92 8.05 4.79
N GLU A 56 2.68 8.22 4.46
CA GLU A 56 1.45 7.51 4.14
C GLU A 56 0.24 7.36 5.14
N VAL A 57 -0.93 6.98 4.61
CA VAL A 57 -2.32 7.34 4.91
C VAL A 57 -3.21 6.32 5.59
N MET A 58 -4.23 6.82 6.33
CA MET A 58 -5.51 6.12 6.63
C MET A 58 -6.72 7.06 6.58
N TRP A 59 -7.94 6.50 6.40
CA TRP A 59 -9.21 7.23 6.26
C TRP A 59 -9.49 8.27 7.33
N ASP A 60 -9.18 7.94 8.58
CA ASP A 60 -9.33 8.86 9.71
C ASP A 60 -8.45 10.09 9.56
N LEU A 61 -7.21 9.89 9.11
CA LEU A 61 -6.30 10.98 8.85
C LEU A 61 -6.81 11.93 7.77
N LEU A 62 -7.37 11.40 6.68
CA LEU A 62 -7.92 12.20 5.57
C LEU A 62 -9.06 13.12 5.99
N ARG A 63 -9.69 12.86 7.13
CA ARG A 63 -10.67 13.78 7.75
C ARG A 63 -10.02 15.04 8.31
N SER A 64 -8.78 14.94 8.76
CA SER A 64 -8.00 16.05 9.31
C SER A 64 -7.26 16.85 8.23
N ILE A 65 -7.20 16.35 7.01
CA ILE A 65 -6.46 16.97 5.91
C ILE A 65 -7.42 17.80 5.06
N PRO A 66 -7.21 19.12 4.94
CA PRO A 66 -8.01 19.98 4.07
C PRO A 66 -7.91 19.55 2.61
N SER A 67 -9.03 19.56 1.89
CA SER A 67 -9.02 19.49 0.42
C SER A 67 -8.26 20.69 -0.15
N ILE A 68 -7.56 20.50 -1.24
CA ILE A 68 -6.91 21.60 -1.98
C ILE A 68 -7.85 22.25 -2.99
N GLU A 69 -9.01 21.63 -3.24
CA GLU A 69 -9.98 22.04 -4.25
C GLU A 69 -11.19 22.75 -3.68
N THR A 70 -11.56 22.39 -2.45
CA THR A 70 -12.80 22.89 -1.82
C THR A 70 -12.50 23.42 -0.43
N ASP A 71 -12.64 24.71 -0.23
CA ASP A 71 -12.41 25.36 1.05
C ASP A 71 -13.35 24.84 2.13
N GLY A 72 -12.79 24.61 3.33
CA GLY A 72 -13.54 24.17 4.50
C GLY A 72 -13.98 22.69 4.48
N VAL A 73 -13.55 21.92 3.49
CA VAL A 73 -13.88 20.50 3.30
C VAL A 73 -12.62 19.67 3.46
N SER A 74 -12.73 18.51 4.13
CA SER A 74 -11.61 17.57 4.20
C SER A 74 -11.52 16.70 2.94
N VAL A 75 -10.35 16.13 2.72
CA VAL A 75 -10.15 15.12 1.64
C VAL A 75 -11.14 13.97 1.77
N LEU A 76 -11.44 13.53 2.99
CA LEU A 76 -12.40 12.45 3.22
C LEU A 76 -13.83 12.87 2.88
N ASP A 77 -14.24 14.07 3.25
CA ASP A 77 -15.59 14.58 2.97
C ASP A 77 -15.81 14.76 1.47
N GLU A 78 -14.80 15.28 0.75
CA GLU A 78 -14.84 15.40 -0.71
C GLU A 78 -14.99 14.02 -1.38
N TYR A 79 -14.25 13.03 -0.91
CA TYR A 79 -14.35 11.66 -1.39
C TYR A 79 -15.73 11.05 -1.16
N TYR A 80 -16.30 11.18 0.05
CA TYR A 80 -17.63 10.66 0.34
C TYR A 80 -18.72 11.38 -0.44
N TRP A 81 -18.65 12.70 -0.53
CA TRP A 81 -19.61 13.49 -1.30
C TRP A 81 -19.63 13.12 -2.76
N LEU A 82 -18.45 12.98 -3.38
CA LEU A 82 -18.32 12.59 -4.77
C LEU A 82 -18.96 11.22 -5.02
N ASN A 83 -18.57 10.22 -4.24
CA ASN A 83 -19.07 8.85 -4.44
C ASN A 83 -20.55 8.67 -4.07
N LYS A 84 -21.11 9.58 -3.29
CA LYS A 84 -22.55 9.61 -3.01
C LYS A 84 -23.34 10.24 -4.17
N LYS A 85 -22.80 11.28 -4.78
CA LYS A 85 -23.45 12.02 -5.87
C LYS A 85 -23.31 11.27 -7.20
N ASP A 86 -22.17 10.66 -7.42
CA ASP A 86 -21.82 9.93 -8.64
C ASP A 86 -21.28 8.54 -8.27
N PRO A 87 -22.16 7.61 -7.87
CA PRO A 87 -21.74 6.27 -7.52
C PRO A 87 -21.17 5.55 -8.74
N ASN A 88 -20.05 4.89 -8.55
CA ASN A 88 -19.45 4.10 -9.60
C ASN A 88 -20.37 2.94 -10.00
N TYR A 89 -20.65 2.86 -11.27
CA TYR A 89 -21.37 1.74 -11.88
C TYR A 89 -20.93 1.58 -13.33
N SER A 90 -20.33 0.44 -13.64
CA SER A 90 -19.95 0.08 -14.99
C SER A 90 -19.90 -1.43 -15.11
N LEU A 91 -20.56 -1.99 -16.12
CA LEU A 91 -20.38 -3.41 -16.41
C LEU A 91 -18.93 -3.69 -16.77
N CYS A 92 -18.31 -4.54 -15.97
CA CYS A 92 -16.93 -4.95 -16.18
C CYS A 92 -16.86 -5.90 -17.37
N ARG A 93 -16.35 -5.42 -18.50
CA ARG A 93 -16.06 -6.27 -19.65
C ARG A 93 -14.70 -6.93 -19.44
N VAL A 94 -14.71 -8.22 -19.23
CA VAL A 94 -13.50 -9.02 -19.09
C VAL A 94 -13.22 -9.75 -20.38
N THR A 95 -11.98 -9.88 -20.74
CA THR A 95 -11.54 -10.55 -21.97
C THR A 95 -10.77 -11.82 -21.65
N GLU A 96 -10.89 -12.79 -22.53
CA GLU A 96 -10.10 -14.03 -22.51
C GLU A 96 -9.46 -14.25 -23.89
N LYS A 97 -8.61 -15.27 -24.04
CA LYS A 97 -8.05 -15.70 -25.33
C LYS A 97 -7.58 -14.54 -26.21
N GLN A 98 -6.75 -13.66 -25.64
CA GLN A 98 -6.16 -12.52 -26.36
C GLN A 98 -7.18 -11.47 -26.85
N GLY A 99 -8.18 -11.17 -26.04
CA GLY A 99 -9.10 -10.05 -26.28
C GLY A 99 -10.50 -10.42 -26.72
N GLN A 100 -10.85 -11.70 -26.71
CA GLN A 100 -12.24 -12.13 -26.92
C GLN A 100 -13.07 -11.80 -25.68
N ASP A 101 -14.32 -11.38 -25.88
CA ASP A 101 -15.26 -11.15 -24.77
C ASP A 101 -15.51 -12.46 -24.02
N ALA A 102 -15.34 -12.46 -22.73
CA ALA A 102 -15.56 -13.64 -21.88
C ALA A 102 -17.04 -13.93 -21.60
N HIS A 103 -17.95 -13.04 -22.01
CA HIS A 103 -19.41 -13.19 -21.85
C HIS A 103 -19.84 -13.59 -20.43
N THR A 104 -19.27 -12.93 -19.42
CA THR A 104 -19.50 -13.27 -18.01
C THR A 104 -20.90 -12.95 -17.51
N ASP A 105 -21.64 -12.08 -18.19
CA ASP A 105 -23.01 -11.63 -17.86
C ASP A 105 -23.18 -11.17 -16.40
N GLY A 106 -22.10 -10.63 -15.81
CA GLY A 106 -22.09 -10.20 -14.41
C GLY A 106 -22.15 -11.33 -13.38
N ARG A 107 -21.85 -12.57 -13.78
CA ARG A 107 -21.93 -13.76 -12.91
C ARG A 107 -20.54 -14.32 -12.61
N PHE A 108 -20.37 -14.85 -11.41
CA PHE A 108 -19.11 -15.49 -11.01
C PHE A 108 -18.92 -16.89 -11.61
N GLY A 109 -20.00 -17.60 -11.90
CA GLY A 109 -19.91 -18.95 -12.47
C GLY A 109 -19.16 -19.96 -11.57
N LEU A 110 -19.12 -19.74 -10.27
CA LEU A 110 -18.54 -20.67 -9.31
C LEU A 110 -19.53 -21.83 -9.06
N SER A 111 -19.00 -23.04 -9.05
CA SER A 111 -19.72 -24.21 -8.58
C SER A 111 -19.78 -24.25 -7.04
N ASP A 112 -20.61 -25.11 -6.49
CA ASP A 112 -20.65 -25.37 -5.04
C ASP A 112 -19.27 -25.82 -4.52
N LYS A 113 -18.57 -26.66 -5.28
CA LYS A 113 -17.20 -27.08 -4.96
C LYS A 113 -16.23 -25.91 -4.91
N GLY A 114 -16.24 -25.05 -5.94
CA GLY A 114 -15.39 -23.86 -5.97
C GLY A 114 -15.69 -22.89 -4.82
N CYS A 115 -16.96 -22.72 -4.46
CA CYS A 115 -17.33 -21.95 -3.27
C CYS A 115 -16.77 -22.56 -1.98
N MET A 116 -16.81 -23.88 -1.85
CA MET A 116 -16.25 -24.58 -0.67
C MET A 116 -14.72 -24.44 -0.60
N GLU A 117 -14.02 -24.46 -1.73
CA GLU A 117 -12.57 -24.25 -1.76
C GLU A 117 -12.17 -22.83 -1.33
N ILE A 118 -12.91 -21.82 -1.77
CA ILE A 118 -12.72 -20.44 -1.31
C ILE A 118 -12.99 -20.33 0.20
N MET A 119 -14.06 -20.94 0.68
CA MET A 119 -14.36 -20.98 2.11
C MET A 119 -13.27 -21.69 2.90
N LYS A 120 -12.77 -22.82 2.39
CA LYS A 120 -11.65 -23.54 3.00
C LYS A 120 -10.41 -22.66 3.09
N LEU A 121 -10.03 -21.98 2.01
CA LEU A 121 -8.89 -21.04 2.04
C LEU A 121 -9.10 -19.95 3.09
N PHE A 122 -10.31 -19.38 3.15
CA PHE A 122 -10.65 -18.31 4.10
C PHE A 122 -10.44 -18.70 5.56
N PHE A 123 -10.76 -19.95 5.92
CA PHE A 123 -10.65 -20.47 7.30
C PHE A 123 -9.34 -21.23 7.58
N THR A 124 -8.52 -21.53 6.58
CA THR A 124 -7.23 -22.21 6.80
C THR A 124 -6.31 -21.30 7.63
N PRO A 125 -5.65 -21.77 8.68
CA PRO A 125 -4.66 -21.02 9.43
C PRO A 125 -3.54 -20.45 8.53
N ASP A 126 -3.05 -19.25 8.86
CA ASP A 126 -2.07 -18.54 8.01
C ASP A 126 -0.76 -19.33 7.89
N GLU A 127 -0.35 -20.00 8.97
CA GLU A 127 0.88 -20.80 9.06
C GLU A 127 0.89 -21.98 8.06
N GLN A 128 -0.29 -22.51 7.73
CA GLN A 128 -0.43 -23.60 6.76
C GLN A 128 -0.34 -23.12 5.31
N LEU A 129 -0.30 -21.82 5.09
CA LEU A 129 -0.30 -21.19 3.77
C LEU A 129 1.01 -20.49 3.41
N TYR A 130 2.01 -20.43 4.31
CA TYR A 130 3.25 -19.67 4.09
C TYR A 130 3.99 -20.07 2.81
N GLU A 131 4.01 -21.36 2.48
CA GLU A 131 4.70 -21.87 1.29
C GLU A 131 3.74 -22.36 0.20
N LYS A 132 2.43 -22.10 0.37
CA LYS A 132 1.41 -22.53 -0.58
C LYS A 132 1.20 -21.50 -1.69
N ARG A 133 1.12 -21.99 -2.91
CA ARG A 133 0.64 -21.23 -4.08
C ARG A 133 -0.88 -21.35 -4.18
N ILE A 134 -1.48 -20.48 -4.94
CA ILE A 134 -2.91 -20.54 -5.25
C ILE A 134 -3.28 -21.86 -5.93
N THR A 135 -2.40 -22.39 -6.79
CA THR A 135 -2.54 -23.72 -7.41
C THR A 135 -2.52 -24.89 -6.44
N ASP A 136 -2.01 -24.71 -5.21
CA ASP A 136 -1.96 -25.77 -4.22
C ASP A 136 -3.24 -25.84 -3.37
N VAL A 137 -4.15 -24.89 -3.55
CA VAL A 137 -5.36 -24.74 -2.74
C VAL A 137 -6.66 -24.74 -3.54
N PHE A 138 -6.57 -24.56 -4.85
CA PHE A 138 -7.72 -24.56 -5.76
C PHE A 138 -7.54 -25.57 -6.88
N ASP A 139 -8.65 -26.16 -7.31
CA ASP A 139 -8.73 -27.00 -8.50
C ASP A 139 -9.01 -26.17 -9.75
N ASP A 140 -8.84 -26.78 -10.93
CA ASP A 140 -9.08 -26.18 -12.24
C ASP A 140 -10.48 -25.58 -12.40
N GLU A 141 -11.45 -26.05 -11.63
CA GLU A 141 -12.81 -25.55 -11.62
C GLU A 141 -12.92 -24.10 -11.16
N VAL A 142 -12.14 -23.71 -10.15
CA VAL A 142 -12.04 -22.31 -9.70
C VAL A 142 -11.36 -21.46 -10.76
N PHE A 143 -10.27 -21.96 -11.36
CA PHE A 143 -9.52 -21.24 -12.39
C PHE A 143 -10.30 -21.03 -13.69
N SER A 144 -11.26 -21.90 -13.98
CA SER A 144 -12.15 -21.80 -15.16
C SER A 144 -13.35 -20.90 -14.91
N SER A 145 -13.57 -20.44 -13.70
CA SER A 145 -14.73 -19.64 -13.34
C SER A 145 -14.56 -18.16 -13.69
N ASN A 146 -15.68 -17.48 -13.93
CA ASN A 146 -15.67 -16.01 -14.07
C ASN A 146 -15.21 -15.31 -12.80
N PHE A 147 -15.41 -15.92 -11.60
CA PHE A 147 -14.87 -15.39 -10.35
C PHE A 147 -13.37 -15.21 -10.44
N TRP A 148 -12.62 -16.25 -10.89
CA TRP A 148 -11.18 -16.17 -11.04
C TRP A 148 -10.79 -15.09 -12.06
N LEU A 149 -11.51 -15.01 -13.17
CA LEU A 149 -11.25 -14.01 -14.20
C LEU A 149 -11.43 -12.57 -13.67
N TYR A 150 -12.50 -12.29 -12.91
CA TYR A 150 -12.67 -11.01 -12.24
C TYR A 150 -11.60 -10.76 -11.20
N TRP A 151 -11.32 -11.76 -10.36
CA TRP A 151 -10.38 -11.64 -9.26
C TRP A 151 -8.96 -11.35 -9.74
N ARG A 152 -8.45 -12.14 -10.67
CA ARG A 152 -7.11 -11.95 -11.24
C ARG A 152 -6.97 -10.62 -11.97
N THR A 153 -7.99 -10.19 -12.70
CA THR A 153 -8.00 -8.93 -13.43
C THR A 153 -8.00 -7.73 -12.49
N MET A 154 -8.81 -7.79 -11.44
CA MET A 154 -8.95 -6.68 -10.50
C MET A 154 -7.75 -6.50 -9.58
N PHE A 155 -7.19 -7.59 -9.11
CA PHE A 155 -6.14 -7.59 -8.09
C PHE A 155 -4.78 -8.04 -8.60
N ALA A 156 -4.63 -8.23 -9.91
CA ALA A 156 -3.38 -8.67 -10.57
C ALA A 156 -2.82 -9.99 -10.02
N PHE A 157 -3.69 -10.93 -9.65
CA PHE A 157 -3.26 -12.27 -9.23
C PHE A 157 -2.95 -13.17 -10.41
N GLU A 158 -1.95 -14.02 -10.23
CA GLU A 158 -1.64 -15.15 -11.08
C GLU A 158 -1.70 -16.47 -10.28
N ASN A 159 -1.92 -17.57 -10.96
CA ASN A 159 -2.13 -18.88 -10.33
C ASN A 159 -0.97 -19.30 -9.43
N TRP A 160 0.25 -18.85 -9.72
CA TRP A 160 1.46 -19.15 -8.96
C TRP A 160 1.74 -18.23 -7.77
N HIS A 161 0.91 -17.20 -7.57
CA HIS A 161 1.03 -16.30 -6.42
C HIS A 161 0.73 -17.01 -5.09
N SER A 162 1.06 -16.35 -3.99
CA SER A 162 0.87 -16.86 -2.64
C SER A 162 -0.61 -17.06 -2.30
N ALA A 163 -0.95 -18.24 -1.81
CA ALA A 163 -2.29 -18.54 -1.28
C ALA A 163 -2.61 -17.72 -0.02
N LEU A 164 -1.60 -17.44 0.80
CA LEU A 164 -1.77 -16.56 1.97
C LEU A 164 -2.15 -15.14 1.54
N GLU A 165 -1.46 -14.59 0.56
CA GLU A 165 -1.76 -13.25 0.07
C GLU A 165 -3.18 -13.19 -0.49
N MET A 166 -3.59 -14.16 -1.30
CA MET A 166 -4.97 -14.24 -1.78
C MET A 166 -5.99 -14.31 -0.64
N LYS A 167 -5.73 -15.11 0.40
CA LYS A 167 -6.58 -15.18 1.59
C LYS A 167 -6.71 -13.82 2.28
N LEU A 168 -5.61 -13.08 2.43
CA LEU A 168 -5.62 -11.75 3.04
C LEU A 168 -6.44 -10.75 2.23
N TYR A 169 -6.35 -10.81 0.90
CA TYR A 169 -7.21 -10.03 0.00
C TYR A 169 -8.67 -10.43 0.13
N LEU A 170 -9.00 -11.73 0.14
CA LEU A 170 -10.37 -12.21 0.36
C LEU A 170 -10.94 -11.70 1.67
N LYS A 171 -10.19 -11.80 2.77
CA LYS A 171 -10.60 -11.25 4.08
C LYS A 171 -10.88 -9.75 4.02
N ARG A 172 -10.10 -9.01 3.28
CA ARG A 172 -10.26 -7.57 3.14
C ARG A 172 -11.49 -7.19 2.31
N TYR A 173 -11.74 -7.93 1.24
CA TYR A 173 -12.76 -7.60 0.24
C TYR A 173 -14.04 -8.40 0.35
N ILE A 174 -14.19 -9.29 1.33
CA ILE A 174 -15.34 -10.19 1.44
C ILE A 174 -16.68 -9.46 1.36
N HIS A 175 -16.80 -8.27 1.95
CA HIS A 175 -18.01 -7.47 1.94
C HIS A 175 -18.30 -6.78 0.59
N HIS A 176 -17.33 -6.76 -0.31
CA HIS A 176 -17.39 -6.05 -1.59
C HIS A 176 -17.28 -6.97 -2.80
N VAL A 177 -17.00 -8.27 -2.60
CA VAL A 177 -16.83 -9.24 -3.69
C VAL A 177 -18.00 -9.24 -4.66
N GLY A 178 -19.24 -9.19 -4.15
CA GLY A 178 -20.44 -9.15 -4.97
C GLY A 178 -20.58 -7.95 -5.91
N GLY A 179 -19.76 -6.91 -5.70
CA GLY A 179 -19.74 -5.71 -6.54
C GLY A 179 -18.61 -5.68 -7.58
N LEU A 180 -17.82 -6.75 -7.73
CA LEU A 180 -16.75 -6.80 -8.73
C LEU A 180 -17.27 -6.78 -10.19
N PRO A 181 -18.37 -7.46 -10.54
CA PRO A 181 -18.84 -7.49 -11.92
C PRO A 181 -19.34 -6.14 -12.47
N ASP A 182 -19.81 -5.25 -11.61
CA ASP A 182 -20.35 -3.93 -11.97
C ASP A 182 -19.55 -2.77 -11.40
N LEU A 183 -18.40 -3.04 -10.84
CA LEU A 183 -17.46 -2.11 -10.21
C LEU A 183 -18.05 -1.27 -9.05
N ARG A 184 -19.27 -1.54 -8.59
CA ARG A 184 -19.89 -0.79 -7.47
C ARG A 184 -19.16 -0.96 -6.14
N ALA A 185 -18.30 -1.98 -6.03
CA ALA A 185 -17.41 -2.19 -4.89
C ALA A 185 -16.27 -1.17 -4.83
N LEU A 186 -15.96 -0.54 -5.96
CA LEU A 186 -14.89 0.44 -6.08
C LEU A 186 -15.41 1.85 -5.96
N ARG A 187 -14.63 2.69 -5.34
CA ARG A 187 -14.88 4.12 -5.23
C ARG A 187 -13.68 4.87 -5.78
N PHE A 188 -13.91 6.04 -6.31
CA PHE A 188 -12.89 6.85 -6.95
C PHE A 188 -12.66 8.16 -6.19
N THR A 189 -11.44 8.66 -6.30
CA THR A 189 -11.11 10.04 -5.99
C THR A 189 -11.49 10.94 -7.17
N LYS A 190 -11.67 12.24 -6.91
CA LYS A 190 -12.08 13.22 -7.93
C LYS A 190 -11.08 13.33 -9.07
N TYR A 191 -9.81 13.31 -8.72
CA TYR A 191 -8.69 13.29 -9.64
C TYR A 191 -7.88 12.01 -9.42
N ASN A 192 -6.67 11.95 -9.95
CA ASN A 192 -5.75 10.85 -9.63
C ASN A 192 -5.36 10.88 -8.14
N GLN A 193 -4.69 9.84 -7.69
CA GLN A 193 -4.30 9.68 -6.28
C GLN A 193 -3.36 10.81 -5.81
N TYR A 194 -2.53 11.34 -6.69
CA TYR A 194 -1.58 12.38 -6.33
C TYR A 194 -2.30 13.67 -5.93
N GLU A 195 -3.14 14.23 -6.81
CA GLU A 195 -3.84 15.48 -6.52
C GLU A 195 -4.91 15.34 -5.43
N SER A 196 -5.60 14.19 -5.40
CA SER A 196 -6.71 14.01 -4.47
C SER A 196 -6.28 13.64 -3.06
N MET A 197 -5.11 13.06 -2.87
CA MET A 197 -4.66 12.52 -1.59
C MET A 197 -3.23 12.93 -1.23
N ILE A 198 -2.26 12.66 -2.10
CA ILE A 198 -0.84 12.83 -1.79
C ILE A 198 -0.49 14.31 -1.59
N LEU A 199 -0.85 15.15 -2.54
CA LEU A 199 -0.53 16.58 -2.49
C LEU A 199 -1.19 17.32 -1.31
N PRO A 200 -2.48 17.08 -0.96
CA PRO A 200 -3.06 17.62 0.27
C PRO A 200 -2.29 17.23 1.52
N MET A 201 -1.83 15.98 1.60
CA MET A 201 -1.06 15.50 2.75
C MET A 201 0.32 16.15 2.83
N ILE A 202 1.01 16.28 1.70
CA ILE A 202 2.30 16.98 1.64
C ILE A 202 2.12 18.40 2.18
N ARG A 203 1.12 19.14 1.70
CA ARG A 203 0.83 20.51 2.14
C ARG A 203 0.48 20.58 3.63
N TYR A 204 -0.33 19.62 4.10
CA TYR A 204 -0.65 19.52 5.53
C TYR A 204 0.61 19.35 6.38
N LEU A 205 1.52 18.49 5.98
CA LEU A 205 2.76 18.20 6.68
C LEU A 205 3.78 19.34 6.60
N GLU A 206 3.88 20.01 5.45
CA GLU A 206 4.67 21.24 5.30
C GLU A 206 4.21 22.33 6.27
N GLY A 207 2.89 22.42 6.50
CA GLY A 207 2.30 23.32 7.51
C GLY A 207 2.77 23.02 8.95
N TYR A 208 3.18 21.79 9.24
CA TYR A 208 3.83 21.40 10.50
C TYR A 208 5.35 21.55 10.48
N GLY A 209 5.95 21.97 9.36
CA GLY A 209 7.39 22.14 9.21
C GLY A 209 8.14 20.83 8.94
N VAL A 210 7.44 19.80 8.46
CA VAL A 210 8.07 18.54 8.02
C VAL A 210 8.94 18.79 6.80
N ARG A 211 10.08 18.12 6.76
CA ARG A 211 11.06 18.27 5.68
C ARG A 211 10.95 17.13 4.69
N PHE A 212 10.76 17.45 3.42
CA PHE A 212 10.78 16.54 2.29
C PHE A 212 12.11 16.68 1.55
N HIS A 213 12.81 15.58 1.41
CA HIS A 213 14.07 15.51 0.65
C HIS A 213 13.77 14.89 -0.71
N TYR A 214 13.49 15.75 -1.69
CA TYR A 214 13.29 15.33 -3.08
C TYR A 214 14.64 15.03 -3.74
N ASN A 215 14.61 14.31 -4.86
CA ASN A 215 15.80 13.87 -5.61
C ASN A 215 16.86 13.15 -4.74
N THR A 216 16.43 12.61 -3.61
CA THR A 216 17.26 11.95 -2.63
C THR A 216 16.93 10.46 -2.61
N LYS A 217 17.88 9.63 -2.99
CA LYS A 217 17.73 8.17 -3.00
C LYS A 217 18.39 7.57 -1.77
N VAL A 218 17.63 6.82 -0.99
CA VAL A 218 18.22 6.00 0.08
C VAL A 218 18.80 4.73 -0.55
N THR A 219 20.11 4.57 -0.43
CA THR A 219 20.84 3.46 -1.05
C THR A 219 21.09 2.32 -0.08
N ASN A 220 21.13 2.60 1.23
CA ASN A 220 21.23 1.61 2.31
C ASN A 220 20.78 2.22 3.64
N VAL A 221 20.43 1.35 4.59
CA VAL A 221 20.33 1.68 6.02
C VAL A 221 21.23 0.70 6.76
N GLU A 222 22.27 1.21 7.41
CA GLU A 222 23.22 0.40 8.14
C GLU A 222 22.75 0.18 9.57
N PHE A 223 22.91 -1.06 10.04
CA PHE A 223 22.48 -1.47 11.37
C PHE A 223 23.67 -1.89 12.22
N GLU A 224 23.62 -1.54 13.49
CA GLU A 224 24.37 -2.22 14.52
C GLU A 224 23.54 -3.40 15.01
N ILE A 225 24.06 -4.60 14.81
CA ILE A 225 23.41 -5.86 15.19
C ILE A 225 24.20 -6.47 16.32
N ALA A 226 23.56 -6.59 17.47
CA ALA A 226 24.11 -7.22 18.67
C ALA A 226 23.08 -8.23 19.20
N GLU A 227 23.50 -9.13 20.08
CA GLU A 227 22.65 -10.18 20.64
C GLU A 227 21.34 -9.61 21.19
N GLY A 228 20.21 -9.95 20.55
CA GLY A 228 18.88 -9.51 20.92
C GLY A 228 18.51 -8.05 20.57
N ARG A 229 19.37 -7.30 19.86
CA ARG A 229 19.13 -5.89 19.49
C ARG A 229 19.57 -5.60 18.06
N LYS A 230 18.70 -4.93 17.30
CA LYS A 230 19.01 -4.35 15.98
C LYS A 230 18.71 -2.85 16.04
N GLN A 231 19.69 -2.02 15.74
CA GLN A 231 19.58 -0.57 15.78
C GLN A 231 20.09 0.05 14.48
N ALA A 232 19.27 0.83 13.80
CA ALA A 232 19.72 1.63 12.65
C ALA A 232 20.77 2.67 13.13
N LYS A 233 21.88 2.77 12.43
CA LYS A 233 22.99 3.68 12.75
C LYS A 233 23.22 4.74 11.71
N THR A 234 23.04 4.41 10.44
CA THR A 234 23.31 5.35 9.36
C THR A 234 22.32 5.14 8.23
N ILE A 235 21.81 6.22 7.69
CA ILE A 235 21.09 6.22 6.41
C ILE A 235 22.07 6.67 5.34
N CYS A 236 22.31 5.83 4.33
CA CYS A 236 23.13 6.15 3.19
C CYS A 236 22.25 6.74 2.09
N LEU A 237 22.63 7.88 1.60
CA LEU A 237 21.89 8.66 0.61
C LEU A 237 22.71 8.84 -0.67
N PHE A 238 22.02 9.03 -1.78
CA PHE A 238 22.59 9.50 -3.04
C PHE A 238 21.78 10.72 -3.48
N VAL A 239 22.44 11.87 -3.47
CA VAL A 239 21.84 13.19 -3.71
C VAL A 239 22.71 13.92 -4.72
N ASP A 240 22.12 14.40 -5.81
CA ASP A 240 22.82 15.19 -6.86
C ASP A 240 24.18 14.57 -7.28
N GLU A 241 24.18 13.25 -7.54
CA GLU A 241 25.35 12.45 -7.95
C GLU A 241 26.42 12.26 -6.87
N HIS A 242 26.15 12.61 -5.62
CA HIS A 242 27.06 12.42 -4.48
C HIS A 242 26.47 11.49 -3.43
N GLU A 243 27.36 10.75 -2.78
CA GLU A 243 26.99 9.95 -1.59
C GLU A 243 27.00 10.85 -0.35
N GLU A 244 25.89 10.77 0.40
CA GLU A 244 25.75 11.43 1.69
C GLU A 244 25.37 10.40 2.76
N ARG A 245 25.59 10.73 4.01
CA ARG A 245 25.29 9.88 5.16
C ARG A 245 24.60 10.69 6.24
N VAL A 246 23.58 10.11 6.85
CA VAL A 246 22.91 10.64 8.02
C VAL A 246 23.19 9.69 9.19
N ASP A 247 23.99 10.13 10.14
CA ASP A 247 24.25 9.37 11.35
C ASP A 247 23.06 9.48 12.30
N LEU A 248 22.66 8.33 12.85
CA LEU A 248 21.51 8.17 13.70
C LEU A 248 21.95 7.94 15.15
N THR A 249 21.14 8.47 16.05
CA THR A 249 21.27 8.25 17.50
C THR A 249 20.26 7.22 18.00
N GLU A 250 20.31 6.86 19.25
CA GLU A 250 19.32 5.99 19.90
C GLU A 250 17.92 6.63 20.00
N ASN A 251 17.84 7.94 19.79
CA ASN A 251 16.59 8.70 19.81
C ASN A 251 15.93 8.83 18.44
N ASP A 252 16.56 8.32 17.39
CA ASP A 252 16.03 8.43 16.04
C ASP A 252 15.21 7.19 15.68
N LEU A 253 14.11 7.42 14.97
CA LEU A 253 13.21 6.39 14.47
C LEU A 253 13.36 6.29 12.95
N VAL A 254 13.51 5.09 12.44
CA VAL A 254 13.58 4.84 10.99
C VAL A 254 12.43 3.93 10.58
N PHE A 255 11.66 4.40 9.60
CA PHE A 255 10.58 3.64 8.98
C PHE A 255 10.96 3.38 7.53
N ILE A 256 10.91 2.15 7.07
CA ILE A 256 11.24 1.76 5.70
C ILE A 256 10.00 1.16 5.06
N THR A 257 9.48 1.81 4.03
CA THR A 257 8.25 1.42 3.34
C THR A 257 8.45 1.16 1.85
N ASN A 258 9.69 1.03 1.43
CA ASN A 258 10.06 0.84 0.03
C ASN A 258 9.60 -0.51 -0.51
N GLY A 259 9.41 -0.54 -1.81
CA GLY A 259 9.01 -1.72 -2.56
C GLY A 259 7.54 -1.68 -2.96
N GLY A 260 7.28 -2.02 -4.20
CA GLY A 260 5.95 -2.12 -4.76
C GLY A 260 5.90 -3.16 -5.86
N CYS A 261 4.76 -3.79 -6.08
CA CYS A 261 4.60 -4.83 -7.09
C CYS A 261 4.86 -4.35 -8.53
N VAL A 262 4.85 -3.05 -8.77
CA VAL A 262 5.11 -2.44 -10.09
C VAL A 262 6.45 -1.74 -10.19
N GLU A 263 7.28 -1.78 -9.15
CA GLU A 263 8.54 -1.03 -9.10
C GLU A 263 9.54 -1.45 -10.19
N SER A 264 9.55 -2.73 -10.53
CA SER A 264 10.40 -3.30 -11.58
C SER A 264 9.68 -3.45 -12.93
N ALA A 265 8.47 -2.90 -13.07
CA ALA A 265 7.73 -2.98 -14.33
C ALA A 265 8.44 -2.19 -15.43
N SER A 266 8.43 -2.75 -16.63
CA SER A 266 8.81 -2.08 -17.87
C SER A 266 7.56 -1.57 -18.58
N ILE A 267 7.72 -0.51 -19.34
CA ILE A 267 6.64 0.09 -20.13
C ILE A 267 6.93 -0.16 -21.59
N GLY A 268 5.98 -0.78 -22.28
CA GLY A 268 6.02 -0.92 -23.73
C GLY A 268 5.52 0.33 -24.46
N ALA A 269 5.56 0.29 -25.78
CA ALA A 269 4.95 1.28 -26.65
C ALA A 269 3.84 0.60 -27.50
N GLN A 270 3.12 1.37 -28.29
CA GLN A 270 2.01 0.84 -29.08
C GLN A 270 2.42 -0.25 -30.09
N ASP A 271 3.64 -0.17 -30.59
CA ASP A 271 4.24 -1.06 -31.59
C ASP A 271 5.36 -1.96 -31.01
N GLN A 272 5.64 -1.81 -29.73
CA GLN A 272 6.69 -2.57 -29.03
C GLN A 272 6.16 -3.09 -27.69
N PRO A 273 6.09 -4.40 -27.48
CA PRO A 273 5.74 -4.96 -26.19
C PRO A 273 6.79 -4.58 -25.13
N ALA A 274 6.34 -4.52 -23.88
CA ALA A 274 7.27 -4.32 -22.76
C ALA A 274 8.19 -5.53 -22.62
N ASP A 275 9.47 -5.26 -22.37
CA ASP A 275 10.45 -6.32 -22.07
C ASP A 275 10.16 -6.90 -20.68
N PHE A 276 10.19 -8.22 -20.60
CA PHE A 276 10.09 -8.91 -19.31
C PHE A 276 11.49 -9.14 -18.74
N ASP A 277 11.80 -8.47 -17.65
CA ASP A 277 13.02 -8.68 -16.88
C ASP A 277 12.65 -9.12 -15.45
N PRO A 278 12.90 -10.38 -15.06
CA PRO A 278 12.63 -10.86 -13.70
C PRO A 278 13.68 -10.40 -12.68
N ALA A 279 14.77 -9.77 -13.12
CA ALA A 279 15.82 -9.31 -12.22
C ALA A 279 15.37 -8.07 -11.42
N LEU A 280 15.83 -7.99 -10.18
CA LEU A 280 15.65 -6.77 -9.38
C LEU A 280 16.52 -5.65 -9.93
N ARG A 281 15.91 -4.50 -10.18
CA ARG A 281 16.66 -3.32 -10.63
C ARG A 281 17.61 -2.84 -9.54
N PRO A 282 18.90 -2.62 -9.86
CA PRO A 282 19.84 -2.06 -8.89
C PRO A 282 19.34 -0.72 -8.34
N GLY A 283 19.42 -0.56 -7.03
CA GLY A 283 18.97 0.63 -6.32
C GLY A 283 17.46 0.83 -6.27
N SER A 284 16.67 -0.19 -6.58
CA SER A 284 15.23 -0.23 -6.33
C SER A 284 14.93 -0.39 -4.83
N GLY A 285 13.67 -0.25 -4.42
CA GLY A 285 13.25 -0.51 -3.04
C GLY A 285 13.51 -1.95 -2.60
N TRP A 286 13.35 -2.93 -3.51
CA TRP A 286 13.70 -4.33 -3.25
C TRP A 286 15.21 -4.55 -3.11
N ASP A 287 16.04 -3.82 -3.87
CA ASP A 287 17.49 -3.84 -3.72
C ASP A 287 17.91 -3.30 -2.34
N LEU A 288 17.24 -2.25 -1.84
CA LEU A 288 17.44 -1.75 -0.49
C LEU A 288 17.14 -2.83 0.57
N TRP A 289 16.00 -3.55 0.44
CA TRP A 289 15.64 -4.63 1.36
C TRP A 289 16.66 -5.78 1.34
N LYS A 290 17.20 -6.14 0.17
CA LYS A 290 18.27 -7.13 0.07
C LYS A 290 19.54 -6.69 0.80
N LYS A 291 19.94 -5.43 0.66
CA LYS A 291 21.12 -4.89 1.36
C LYS A 291 20.92 -4.86 2.87
N ILE A 292 19.71 -4.54 3.32
CA ILE A 292 19.36 -4.57 4.74
C ILE A 292 19.41 -6.01 5.27
N ALA A 293 18.81 -6.96 4.55
CA ALA A 293 18.79 -8.36 4.96
C ALA A 293 20.19 -8.99 5.01
N ALA A 294 21.09 -8.59 4.11
CA ALA A 294 22.46 -9.10 4.06
C ALA A 294 23.35 -8.68 5.24
N GLN A 295 22.85 -7.85 6.15
CA GLN A 295 23.60 -7.42 7.35
C GLN A 295 23.43 -8.38 8.53
N ASP A 296 22.48 -9.31 8.46
CA ASP A 296 22.19 -10.30 9.50
C ASP A 296 21.83 -11.63 8.83
N GLU A 297 22.77 -12.57 8.76
CA GLU A 297 22.60 -13.91 8.21
C GLU A 297 22.22 -14.92 9.31
#